data_1ec9827691ae2171e041e1dbdc5e5ef3
#
_entry.id   1ec9827691ae2171e041e1dbdc5e5ef3
#
_cell.length_a   1.000
_cell.length_b   1.000
_cell.length_c   1.000
_cell.angle_alpha   90.00
_cell.angle_beta   90.00
_cell.angle_gamma   90.00
#
_symmetry.space_group_name_H-M   'P 1'
#
loop_
_entity.id
_entity.type
_entity.pdbx_description
1 polymer ?
#
loop_
_entity_poly.entity_id
_entity_poly.type
_entity_poly.pdbx_seq_one_letter_code
_entity_poly.pdbx_strand_id
1 'polypeptide(L)'
;MNYQKTYKKQLLPAIISLCTLPLYAGGAIAQEESVGLEEIVVTARKRQESIQDVPVAVSAISPGQLERGSITSSLDLGKMVPNVELHETAIGSESISASIRGLSYDDIEKSIEPTVGIAIDGVFLASNSGGVFDLFDVESVEVLRGPQGTLFGRNTIGGVINVQRTEPTGEFGMKLEAVAGDQDMSDVKGIINMPLSDKGGIKLSFKNTESDSHVYNTTLNDRRPYKDSETMGIAIKYNFTENTSAVLSYDDYDHQTTAPDTVNPGFGNGMGASEADDWKTSPQMFPLTAYLKGENTTLKITHDADNYQIKYIMGIMDYSETVREASWGIGSFDLGLDEDGVPVSQALLDGIFFTVDRDQDFKQTSHEVQFTSDFDGPMNFVAGVYMLEADSYISSGPVQNFTALHYVDSTAVFGEVSYDLNDVWSLAVGARYTEE
;
A
#
# COMPACT_ATOMS: atom_id res chain seq x y z
N MET A 1 -15.82 -19.78 -15.25
CA MET A 1 -15.21 -20.82 -14.40
C MET A 1 -15.62 -20.58 -12.97
N ASN A 2 -16.67 -21.28 -12.47
CA ASN A 2 -17.46 -20.87 -11.28
C ASN A 2 -17.21 -21.77 -10.05
N TYR A 3 -15.98 -22.16 -9.76
CA TYR A 3 -15.73 -23.14 -8.68
C TYR A 3 -15.08 -22.59 -7.40
N GLN A 4 -14.62 -21.35 -7.38
CA GLN A 4 -13.94 -20.81 -6.18
C GLN A 4 -14.78 -19.91 -5.26
N LYS A 5 -15.93 -19.42 -5.73
CA LYS A 5 -16.76 -18.51 -4.90
C LYS A 5 -17.48 -19.19 -3.71
N THR A 6 -17.53 -20.51 -3.65
CA THR A 6 -18.38 -21.21 -2.66
C THR A 6 -17.67 -21.48 -1.32
N TYR A 7 -16.35 -21.53 -1.28
CA TYR A 7 -15.62 -21.79 -0.03
C TYR A 7 -15.33 -20.55 0.81
N LYS A 8 -15.10 -19.39 0.16
CA LYS A 8 -14.81 -18.13 0.87
C LYS A 8 -16.03 -17.58 1.64
N LYS A 9 -17.25 -17.73 1.13
CA LYS A 9 -18.49 -17.28 1.83
C LYS A 9 -18.81 -17.98 3.15
N GLN A 10 -18.09 -19.05 3.50
CA GLN A 10 -18.33 -19.79 4.74
C GLN A 10 -17.42 -19.39 5.91
N LEU A 11 -16.32 -18.67 5.67
CA LEU A 11 -15.40 -18.24 6.73
C LEU A 11 -15.89 -16.98 7.46
N LEU A 12 -16.48 -16.03 6.76
CA LEU A 12 -16.98 -14.79 7.36
C LEU A 12 -18.06 -15.03 8.44
N PRO A 13 -19.10 -15.87 8.23
CA PRO A 13 -20.08 -16.17 9.28
C PRO A 13 -19.49 -16.96 10.45
N ALA A 14 -18.40 -17.72 10.26
CA ALA A 14 -17.75 -18.43 11.35
C ALA A 14 -17.00 -17.48 12.29
N ILE A 15 -16.39 -16.42 11.77
CA ILE A 15 -15.70 -15.38 12.56
C ILE A 15 -16.73 -14.54 13.32
N ILE A 16 -17.83 -14.16 12.69
CA ILE A 16 -18.93 -13.42 13.35
C ILE A 16 -19.60 -14.25 14.43
N SER A 17 -19.70 -15.57 14.26
CA SER A 17 -20.31 -16.46 15.27
C SER A 17 -19.43 -16.62 16.54
N LEU A 18 -18.13 -16.38 16.44
CA LEU A 18 -17.20 -16.43 17.58
C LEU A 18 -17.30 -15.16 18.44
N CYS A 19 -17.81 -14.06 17.89
CA CYS A 19 -17.98 -12.77 18.57
C CYS A 19 -19.28 -12.66 19.41
N THR A 20 -20.17 -13.65 19.38
CA THR A 20 -21.43 -13.63 20.16
C THR A 20 -21.31 -14.21 21.57
N LEU A 21 -20.11 -14.26 22.15
CA LEU A 21 -19.96 -14.55 23.58
C LEU A 21 -20.47 -13.35 24.39
N PRO A 22 -21.24 -13.57 25.49
CA PRO A 22 -21.82 -12.46 26.24
C PRO A 22 -20.70 -11.59 26.85
N LEU A 23 -20.62 -10.34 26.36
CA LEU A 23 -19.80 -9.30 26.98
C LEU A 23 -20.35 -9.03 28.40
N TYR A 24 -19.66 -9.48 29.42
CA TYR A 24 -19.80 -8.90 30.73
C TYR A 24 -19.26 -7.47 30.70
N ALA A 25 -20.14 -6.50 30.74
CA ALA A 25 -19.79 -5.08 30.82
C ALA A 25 -19.11 -4.81 32.17
N GLY A 26 -17.80 -4.98 32.21
CA GLY A 26 -16.93 -4.40 33.22
C GLY A 26 -16.84 -2.90 32.94
N GLY A 27 -17.21 -2.07 33.94
CA GLY A 27 -17.26 -0.62 33.79
C GLY A 27 -15.94 -0.04 33.28
N ALA A 28 -15.99 0.64 32.16
CA ALA A 28 -14.89 1.45 31.65
C ALA A 28 -14.65 2.62 32.63
N ILE A 29 -13.55 2.58 33.35
CA ILE A 29 -13.00 3.75 34.02
C ILE A 29 -12.34 4.56 32.92
N ALA A 30 -12.93 5.70 32.55
CA ALA A 30 -12.27 6.67 31.70
C ALA A 30 -10.99 7.15 32.41
N GLN A 31 -9.84 6.75 31.91
CA GLN A 31 -8.56 7.27 32.33
C GLN A 31 -8.42 8.65 31.67
N GLU A 32 -8.37 9.71 32.47
CA GLU A 32 -8.01 11.04 31.98
C GLU A 32 -6.58 10.95 31.43
N GLU A 33 -6.45 10.99 30.11
CA GLU A 33 -5.16 11.21 29.47
C GLU A 33 -4.61 12.57 29.93
N SER A 34 -3.52 12.54 30.66
CA SER A 34 -2.75 13.73 30.94
C SER A 34 -2.24 14.28 29.59
N VAL A 35 -2.62 15.52 29.25
CA VAL A 35 -2.09 16.26 28.11
C VAL A 35 -0.64 16.65 28.42
N GLY A 36 0.25 15.67 28.51
CA GLY A 36 1.68 15.86 28.38
C GLY A 36 2.00 15.98 26.89
N LEU A 37 2.89 16.86 26.53
CA LEU A 37 3.49 16.84 25.20
C LEU A 37 4.21 15.51 25.05
N GLU A 38 3.59 14.55 24.36
CA GLU A 38 4.25 13.28 24.04
C GLU A 38 5.42 13.61 23.09
N GLU A 39 6.61 13.19 23.47
CA GLU A 39 7.77 13.26 22.61
C GLU A 39 7.56 12.33 21.43
N ILE A 40 7.53 12.91 20.23
CA ILE A 40 7.36 12.12 19.00
C ILE A 40 8.70 11.50 18.65
N VAL A 41 8.80 10.19 18.80
CA VAL A 41 9.95 9.40 18.38
C VAL A 41 9.73 8.94 16.95
N VAL A 42 10.76 9.03 16.11
CA VAL A 42 10.76 8.61 14.71
C VAL A 42 11.88 7.61 14.42
N THR A 43 11.70 6.82 13.37
CA THR A 43 12.69 5.85 12.89
C THR A 43 13.29 6.24 11.55
N ALA A 44 13.15 7.50 11.18
CA ALA A 44 13.52 8.10 9.90
C ALA A 44 14.97 7.82 9.46
N ARG A 45 15.89 7.63 10.40
CA ARG A 45 17.31 7.32 10.13
C ARG A 45 17.67 5.88 10.53
N LYS A 46 16.70 4.96 10.49
CA LYS A 46 16.85 3.54 10.89
C LYS A 46 17.27 3.36 12.37
N ARG A 47 17.09 4.38 13.18
CA ARG A 47 17.24 4.39 14.64
C ARG A 47 16.13 5.22 15.28
N GLN A 48 15.81 4.95 16.53
CA GLN A 48 14.83 5.75 17.27
C GLN A 48 15.46 7.06 17.72
N GLU A 49 14.87 8.18 17.31
CA GLU A 49 15.32 9.53 17.63
C GLU A 49 14.12 10.44 17.90
N SER A 50 14.30 11.47 18.71
CA SER A 50 13.30 12.53 18.80
C SER A 50 13.16 13.25 17.46
N ILE A 51 11.94 13.51 17.02
CA ILE A 51 11.69 14.23 15.75
C ILE A 51 12.41 15.60 15.70
N GLN A 52 12.68 16.20 16.86
CA GLN A 52 13.35 17.50 16.95
C GLN A 52 14.87 17.41 16.71
N ASP A 53 15.44 16.23 16.90
CA ASP A 53 16.89 16.00 16.76
C ASP A 53 17.27 15.47 15.38
N VAL A 54 16.28 15.10 14.56
CA VAL A 54 16.52 14.53 13.23
C VAL A 54 16.85 15.64 12.22
N PRO A 55 18.05 15.64 11.57
CA PRO A 55 18.48 16.69 10.64
C PRO A 55 17.85 16.55 9.23
N VAL A 56 16.67 15.92 9.11
CA VAL A 56 15.92 15.80 7.86
C VAL A 56 14.49 16.28 8.05
N ALA A 57 13.87 16.73 6.96
CA ALA A 57 12.48 17.18 7.01
C ALA A 57 11.56 15.96 7.10
N VAL A 58 11.17 15.57 8.30
CA VAL A 58 10.25 14.47 8.57
C VAL A 58 8.91 14.98 9.07
N SER A 59 7.83 14.30 8.69
CA SER A 59 6.51 14.43 9.30
C SER A 59 6.11 13.07 9.82
N ALA A 60 5.92 12.95 11.13
CA ALA A 60 5.44 11.73 11.76
C ALA A 60 3.98 11.88 12.13
N ILE A 61 3.20 10.86 11.84
CA ILE A 61 1.75 10.83 12.04
C ILE A 61 1.43 9.63 12.93
N SER A 62 0.86 9.90 14.09
CA SER A 62 0.44 8.86 15.03
C SER A 62 -0.95 8.31 14.69
N PRO A 63 -1.33 7.11 15.19
CA PRO A 63 -2.66 6.54 15.00
C PRO A 63 -3.79 7.49 15.41
N GLY A 64 -3.63 8.18 16.54
CA GLY A 64 -4.62 9.14 17.00
C GLY A 64 -4.77 10.38 16.09
N GLN A 65 -3.71 10.76 15.37
CA GLN A 65 -3.81 11.81 14.36
C GLN A 65 -4.51 11.31 13.10
N LEU A 66 -4.24 10.07 12.66
CA LEU A 66 -4.94 9.43 11.54
C LEU A 66 -6.45 9.34 11.81
N GLU A 67 -6.84 8.86 12.98
CA GLU A 67 -8.25 8.76 13.40
C GLU A 67 -8.94 10.13 13.43
N ARG A 68 -8.32 11.14 14.07
CA ARG A 68 -8.88 12.51 14.11
C ARG A 68 -8.98 13.16 12.73
N GLY A 69 -8.06 12.84 11.84
CA GLY A 69 -8.03 13.33 10.46
C GLY A 69 -8.96 12.57 9.51
N SER A 70 -9.58 11.48 9.96
CA SER A 70 -10.32 10.53 9.11
C SER A 70 -9.46 10.04 7.94
N ILE A 71 -8.20 9.77 8.22
CA ILE A 71 -7.22 9.27 7.26
C ILE A 71 -7.25 7.74 7.32
N THR A 72 -7.76 7.12 6.28
CA THR A 72 -8.00 5.66 6.27
C THR A 72 -7.11 4.91 5.29
N SER A 73 -6.54 5.61 4.31
CA SER A 73 -5.66 5.01 3.32
C SER A 73 -4.39 5.83 3.09
N SER A 74 -3.38 5.22 2.49
CA SER A 74 -2.15 5.91 2.09
C SER A 74 -2.40 7.13 1.20
N LEU A 75 -3.42 7.11 0.34
CA LEU A 75 -3.79 8.23 -0.52
C LEU A 75 -4.19 9.50 0.28
N ASP A 76 -4.73 9.30 1.47
CA ASP A 76 -5.16 10.42 2.31
C ASP A 76 -3.99 11.16 3.00
N LEU A 77 -2.79 10.57 3.03
CA LEU A 77 -1.62 11.17 3.70
C LEU A 77 -1.27 12.55 3.13
N GLY A 78 -1.52 12.77 1.83
CA GLY A 78 -1.34 14.06 1.20
C GLY A 78 -2.18 15.19 1.82
N LYS A 79 -3.28 14.86 2.50
CA LYS A 79 -4.11 15.85 3.22
C LYS A 79 -3.46 16.34 4.51
N MET A 80 -2.51 15.59 5.07
CA MET A 80 -1.86 15.92 6.34
C MET A 80 -0.42 16.42 6.18
N VAL A 81 0.27 16.02 5.12
CA VAL A 81 1.69 16.32 4.94
C VAL A 81 1.88 17.37 3.83
N PRO A 82 2.44 18.54 4.13
CA PRO A 82 2.68 19.58 3.13
C PRO A 82 3.64 19.13 2.03
N ASN A 83 3.35 19.54 0.79
CA ASN A 83 4.14 19.20 -0.42
C ASN A 83 4.21 17.69 -0.71
N VAL A 84 3.21 16.94 -0.33
CA VAL A 84 3.02 15.52 -0.65
C VAL A 84 1.70 15.38 -1.37
N GLU A 85 1.74 14.78 -2.55
CA GLU A 85 0.56 14.40 -3.33
C GLU A 85 0.62 12.90 -3.59
N LEU A 86 -0.45 12.21 -3.31
CA LEU A 86 -0.60 10.79 -3.50
C LEU A 86 -1.92 10.56 -4.24
N HIS A 87 -1.86 9.87 -5.37
CA HIS A 87 -3.04 9.52 -6.13
C HIS A 87 -2.89 8.13 -6.74
N GLU A 88 -3.99 7.51 -7.00
CA GLU A 88 -4.02 6.27 -7.76
C GLU A 88 -3.65 6.56 -9.20
N THR A 89 -2.81 5.71 -9.80
CA THR A 89 -2.50 5.84 -11.22
C THR A 89 -3.76 5.54 -12.04
N ALA A 90 -3.93 6.20 -13.18
CA ALA A 90 -5.12 6.06 -14.03
C ALA A 90 -5.34 4.63 -14.54
N ILE A 91 -4.32 3.80 -14.49
CA ILE A 91 -4.28 2.46 -15.05
C ILE A 91 -3.78 1.49 -13.98
N GLY A 92 -4.56 1.16 -13.02
CA GLY A 92 -4.14 0.10 -12.14
C GLY A 92 -4.83 0.13 -10.80
N SER A 93 -5.18 -1.05 -10.34
CA SER A 93 -5.71 -1.23 -9.02
C SER A 93 -4.62 -0.98 -8.00
N GLU A 94 -4.89 -0.07 -7.10
CA GLU A 94 -4.07 0.17 -5.91
C GLU A 94 -2.58 0.47 -6.19
N SER A 95 -2.28 0.93 -7.41
CA SER A 95 -0.96 1.49 -7.72
C SER A 95 -0.94 2.96 -7.40
N ILE A 96 0.10 3.36 -6.68
CA ILE A 96 0.24 4.72 -6.18
C ILE A 96 1.25 5.51 -7.02
N SER A 97 0.86 6.71 -7.42
CA SER A 97 1.80 7.75 -7.82
C SER A 97 2.01 8.68 -6.63
N ALA A 98 3.27 8.84 -6.25
CA ALA A 98 3.68 9.67 -5.15
C ALA A 98 4.55 10.82 -5.62
N SER A 99 4.19 12.04 -5.22
CA SER A 99 4.97 13.26 -5.46
C SER A 99 5.35 13.90 -4.14
N ILE A 100 6.64 14.16 -3.95
CA ILE A 100 7.14 14.94 -2.83
C ILE A 100 7.93 16.14 -3.36
N ARG A 101 7.51 17.36 -3.00
CA ARG A 101 8.11 18.62 -3.47
C ARG A 101 8.13 18.75 -5.00
N GLY A 102 7.12 18.19 -5.68
CA GLY A 102 7.00 18.20 -7.14
C GLY A 102 7.89 17.20 -7.86
N LEU A 103 8.59 16.31 -7.13
CA LEU A 103 9.31 15.19 -7.72
C LEU A 103 8.38 14.00 -7.75
N SER A 104 7.86 13.67 -8.93
CA SER A 104 7.03 12.50 -9.19
C SER A 104 7.45 11.83 -10.48
N TYR A 105 7.05 10.61 -10.61
CA TYR A 105 7.04 9.89 -11.88
C TYR A 105 5.75 9.09 -11.96
N ASP A 106 4.91 9.46 -12.91
CA ASP A 106 3.67 8.78 -13.22
C ASP A 106 3.92 7.83 -14.40
N ASP A 107 4.31 6.61 -14.10
CA ASP A 107 4.48 5.59 -15.12
C ASP A 107 3.21 4.78 -15.27
N ILE A 108 2.59 4.93 -16.39
CA ILE A 108 1.46 4.12 -16.82
C ILE A 108 1.90 2.66 -17.02
N GLU A 109 3.11 2.46 -17.48
CA GLU A 109 3.64 1.17 -17.86
C GLU A 109 4.26 0.39 -16.69
N LYS A 110 4.44 1.02 -15.52
CA LYS A 110 5.04 0.42 -14.32
C LYS A 110 6.39 -0.26 -14.56
N SER A 111 7.02 0.03 -15.68
CA SER A 111 8.34 -0.46 -16.05
C SER A 111 9.46 0.44 -15.55
N ILE A 112 9.12 1.63 -15.07
CA ILE A 112 10.03 2.63 -14.56
C ILE A 112 9.83 2.79 -13.06
N GLU A 113 10.92 3.03 -12.38
CA GLU A 113 10.96 3.08 -10.94
C GLU A 113 10.47 4.40 -10.36
N PRO A 114 9.81 4.38 -9.20
CA PRO A 114 9.29 5.59 -8.55
C PRO A 114 10.42 6.52 -8.09
N THR A 115 10.09 7.79 -7.92
CA THR A 115 10.98 8.79 -7.31
C THR A 115 10.81 8.91 -5.80
N VAL A 116 9.72 8.35 -5.27
CA VAL A 116 9.39 8.30 -3.85
C VAL A 116 9.32 6.86 -3.42
N GLY A 117 10.13 6.47 -2.45
CA GLY A 117 10.16 5.13 -1.90
C GLY A 117 9.03 4.91 -0.88
N ILE A 118 8.49 3.70 -0.83
CA ILE A 118 7.58 3.26 0.21
C ILE A 118 8.23 2.09 0.92
N ALA A 119 8.25 2.13 2.24
CA ALA A 119 8.70 1.02 3.07
C ALA A 119 7.61 0.66 4.08
N ILE A 120 7.31 -0.63 4.23
CA ILE A 120 6.36 -1.16 5.21
C ILE A 120 7.09 -2.15 6.10
N ASP A 121 7.10 -1.92 7.41
CA ASP A 121 7.81 -2.71 8.41
C ASP A 121 9.30 -2.90 8.12
N GLY A 122 9.89 -1.93 7.42
CA GLY A 122 11.28 -1.94 6.98
C GLY A 122 11.54 -2.62 5.63
N VAL A 123 10.54 -3.23 5.02
CA VAL A 123 10.65 -3.80 3.65
C VAL A 123 10.35 -2.70 2.63
N PHE A 124 11.32 -2.42 1.77
CA PHE A 124 11.18 -1.46 0.67
C PHE A 124 10.37 -2.07 -0.47
N LEU A 125 9.36 -1.36 -0.97
CA LEU A 125 8.55 -1.78 -2.13
C LEU A 125 9.28 -1.38 -3.42
N ALA A 126 9.72 -2.37 -4.19
CA ALA A 126 10.36 -2.12 -5.48
C ALA A 126 9.36 -1.87 -6.63
N SER A 127 8.07 -1.98 -6.35
CA SER A 127 6.98 -1.70 -7.29
C SER A 127 5.96 -0.74 -6.68
N ASN A 128 5.29 0.04 -7.53
CA ASN A 128 4.20 0.94 -7.12
C ASN A 128 2.86 0.23 -6.93
N SER A 129 2.70 -0.99 -7.44
CA SER A 129 1.49 -1.79 -7.22
C SER A 129 1.41 -2.23 -5.77
N GLY A 130 0.21 -2.20 -5.19
CA GLY A 130 0.03 -2.43 -3.76
C GLY A 130 0.49 -1.27 -2.86
N GLY A 131 0.84 -0.11 -3.45
CA GLY A 131 1.18 1.10 -2.70
C GLY A 131 -0.03 1.80 -2.08
N VAL A 132 -1.24 1.47 -2.50
CA VAL A 132 -2.47 1.92 -1.85
C VAL A 132 -2.83 0.91 -0.76
N PHE A 133 -2.59 1.26 0.48
CA PHE A 133 -2.84 0.40 1.64
C PHE A 133 -3.65 1.11 2.72
N ASP A 134 -4.30 0.31 3.55
CA ASP A 134 -5.10 0.79 4.68
C ASP A 134 -4.21 1.15 5.88
N LEU A 135 -4.62 2.17 6.62
CA LEU A 135 -3.90 2.68 7.79
C LEU A 135 -4.53 2.27 9.13
N PHE A 136 -5.40 1.26 9.14
CA PHE A 136 -6.09 0.79 10.33
C PHE A 136 -5.18 0.06 11.34
N ASP A 137 -4.20 -0.70 10.85
CA ASP A 137 -3.23 -1.48 11.64
C ASP A 137 -1.85 -0.80 11.72
N VAL A 138 -1.82 0.53 11.82
CA VAL A 138 -0.58 1.30 11.77
C VAL A 138 -0.21 1.79 13.17
N GLU A 139 1.06 1.68 13.52
CA GLU A 139 1.68 2.26 14.71
C GLU A 139 2.19 3.69 14.42
N SER A 140 2.80 3.88 13.24
CA SER A 140 3.27 5.20 12.80
C SER A 140 3.40 5.28 11.28
N VAL A 141 3.22 6.48 10.76
CA VAL A 141 3.60 6.84 9.38
C VAL A 141 4.58 7.99 9.43
N GLU A 142 5.73 7.81 8.80
CA GLU A 142 6.77 8.82 8.70
C GLU A 142 6.96 9.20 7.23
N VAL A 143 6.91 10.48 6.92
CA VAL A 143 7.16 11.00 5.58
C VAL A 143 8.44 11.84 5.60
N LEU A 144 9.50 11.28 5.01
CA LEU A 144 10.80 11.93 4.87
C LEU A 144 10.84 12.65 3.53
N ARG A 145 11.03 13.96 3.56
CA ARG A 145 10.97 14.81 2.37
C ARG A 145 12.36 15.23 1.91
N GLY A 146 12.72 14.88 0.69
CA GLY A 146 14.02 15.10 0.06
C GLY A 146 14.82 13.81 -0.06
N PRO A 147 15.99 13.84 -0.71
CA PRO A 147 16.77 12.64 -1.03
C PRO A 147 17.13 11.80 0.19
N GLN A 148 16.81 10.50 0.13
CA GLN A 148 17.06 9.53 1.20
C GLN A 148 17.96 8.35 0.72
N GLY A 149 18.72 8.54 -0.36
CA GLY A 149 19.46 7.48 -1.01
C GLY A 149 20.52 6.79 -0.13
N THR A 150 21.04 7.43 0.89
CA THR A 150 22.06 6.85 1.77
C THR A 150 21.54 5.67 2.58
N LEU A 151 20.42 5.84 3.28
CA LEU A 151 19.88 4.82 4.18
C LEU A 151 18.82 3.95 3.53
N PHE A 152 17.99 4.50 2.62
CA PHE A 152 16.90 3.78 1.96
C PHE A 152 17.27 3.28 0.56
N GLY A 153 18.28 3.86 -0.08
CA GLY A 153 18.78 3.40 -1.37
C GLY A 153 18.06 4.00 -2.56
N ARG A 154 17.86 3.17 -3.59
CA ARG A 154 17.26 3.54 -4.87
C ARG A 154 15.86 4.13 -4.71
N ASN A 155 15.40 4.85 -5.73
CA ASN A 155 14.01 5.32 -5.85
C ASN A 155 13.55 6.26 -4.72
N THR A 156 14.45 6.99 -4.11
CA THR A 156 14.18 7.85 -2.94
C THR A 156 14.68 9.29 -3.11
N ILE A 157 14.73 9.76 -4.35
CA ILE A 157 15.20 11.13 -4.66
C ILE A 157 14.19 12.20 -4.19
N GLY A 158 12.89 11.91 -4.26
CA GLY A 158 11.83 12.79 -3.74
C GLY A 158 11.65 12.65 -2.24
N GLY A 159 11.82 11.46 -1.71
CA GLY A 159 11.61 11.14 -0.32
C GLY A 159 11.23 9.68 -0.07
N VAL A 160 10.79 9.40 1.17
CA VAL A 160 10.34 8.08 1.60
C VAL A 160 9.09 8.20 2.45
N ILE A 161 8.14 7.32 2.24
CA ILE A 161 7.01 7.06 3.12
C ILE A 161 7.32 5.76 3.86
N ASN A 162 7.58 5.85 5.16
CA ASN A 162 7.90 4.72 6.01
C ASN A 162 6.74 4.43 6.94
N VAL A 163 6.18 3.23 6.84
CA VAL A 163 5.01 2.79 7.60
C VAL A 163 5.42 1.67 8.53
N GLN A 164 5.10 1.81 9.79
CA GLN A 164 5.25 0.75 10.77
C GLN A 164 3.86 0.26 11.19
N ARG A 165 3.63 -1.03 11.08
CA ARG A 165 2.39 -1.67 11.56
C ARG A 165 2.53 -2.05 13.03
N THR A 166 1.39 -2.15 13.73
CA THR A 166 1.40 -2.61 15.11
C THR A 166 1.94 -4.04 15.22
N GLU A 167 2.73 -4.31 16.25
CA GLU A 167 3.20 -5.67 16.53
C GLU A 167 2.23 -6.42 17.45
N PRO A 168 2.25 -7.78 17.45
CA PRO A 168 1.51 -8.57 18.43
C PRO A 168 1.86 -8.17 19.87
N THR A 169 0.84 -7.83 20.68
CA THR A 169 1.05 -7.31 22.03
C THR A 169 1.38 -8.39 23.07
N GLY A 170 1.05 -9.65 22.79
CA GLY A 170 1.14 -10.73 23.80
C GLY A 170 0.00 -10.74 24.81
N GLU A 171 -0.94 -9.82 24.72
CA GLU A 171 -2.14 -9.72 25.54
C GLU A 171 -3.39 -9.87 24.67
N PHE A 172 -4.52 -10.27 25.28
CA PHE A 172 -5.77 -10.29 24.56
C PHE A 172 -6.28 -8.86 24.33
N GLY A 173 -6.51 -8.52 23.09
CA GLY A 173 -7.08 -7.24 22.67
C GLY A 173 -7.80 -7.37 21.33
N MET A 174 -8.78 -6.51 21.10
CA MET A 174 -9.55 -6.51 19.85
C MET A 174 -9.90 -5.08 19.47
N LYS A 175 -9.69 -4.74 18.21
CA LYS A 175 -10.18 -3.51 17.56
C LYS A 175 -11.05 -3.94 16.38
N LEU A 176 -12.30 -3.48 16.33
CA LEU A 176 -13.23 -3.72 15.24
C LEU A 176 -13.78 -2.40 14.74
N GLU A 177 -13.89 -2.25 13.45
CA GLU A 177 -14.52 -1.11 12.80
C GLU A 177 -15.47 -1.63 11.72
N ALA A 178 -16.67 -1.05 11.64
CA ALA A 178 -17.61 -1.33 10.59
C ALA A 178 -18.21 -0.01 10.11
N VAL A 179 -18.16 0.21 8.81
CA VAL A 179 -18.69 1.39 8.14
C VAL A 179 -19.70 0.92 7.10
N ALA A 180 -20.83 1.58 7.01
CA ALA A 180 -21.81 1.37 5.96
C ALA A 180 -22.18 2.73 5.35
N GLY A 181 -22.42 2.76 4.05
CA GLY A 181 -22.68 3.99 3.31
C GLY A 181 -23.63 3.77 2.13
N ASP A 182 -23.76 4.79 1.31
CA ASP A 182 -24.51 4.72 0.06
C ASP A 182 -23.79 3.79 -0.95
N GLN A 183 -24.49 3.38 -2.00
CA GLN A 183 -24.02 2.44 -3.04
C GLN A 183 -23.63 1.08 -2.47
N ASP A 184 -24.43 0.57 -1.56
CA ASP A 184 -24.22 -0.71 -0.88
C ASP A 184 -22.83 -0.83 -0.27
N MET A 185 -22.22 0.32 0.10
CA MET A 185 -20.91 0.36 0.72
C MET A 185 -20.93 -0.31 2.08
N SER A 186 -20.03 -1.25 2.25
CA SER A 186 -19.67 -1.84 3.54
C SER A 186 -18.15 -1.97 3.67
N ASP A 187 -17.59 -1.55 4.80
CA ASP A 187 -16.19 -1.72 5.15
C ASP A 187 -16.14 -2.30 6.57
N VAL A 188 -15.62 -3.52 6.69
CA VAL A 188 -15.48 -4.22 7.97
C VAL A 188 -14.03 -4.62 8.14
N LYS A 189 -13.43 -4.16 9.23
CA LYS A 189 -12.03 -4.46 9.53
C LYS A 189 -11.83 -4.73 11.02
N GLY A 190 -10.84 -5.55 11.30
CA GLY A 190 -10.54 -5.92 12.67
C GLY A 190 -9.14 -6.43 12.89
N ILE A 191 -8.70 -6.24 14.14
CA ILE A 191 -7.46 -6.76 14.67
C ILE A 191 -7.79 -7.51 15.95
N ILE A 192 -7.24 -8.71 16.09
CA ILE A 192 -7.36 -9.52 17.31
C ILE A 192 -5.95 -9.90 17.74
N ASN A 193 -5.57 -9.46 18.93
CA ASN A 193 -4.35 -9.86 19.59
C ASN A 193 -4.67 -10.99 20.60
N MET A 194 -3.81 -11.99 20.65
CA MET A 194 -3.92 -13.13 21.55
C MET A 194 -2.55 -13.46 22.14
N PRO A 195 -2.47 -13.81 23.43
CA PRO A 195 -1.24 -14.35 24.01
C PRO A 195 -0.92 -15.72 23.37
N LEU A 196 0.33 -15.92 22.96
CA LEU A 196 0.84 -17.22 22.57
C LEU A 196 1.47 -17.96 23.77
N SER A 197 2.17 -17.20 24.60
CA SER A 197 2.82 -17.62 25.83
C SER A 197 3.25 -16.37 26.60
N ASP A 198 3.91 -16.54 27.74
CA ASP A 198 4.54 -15.43 28.48
C ASP A 198 5.63 -14.71 27.67
N LYS A 199 6.04 -15.28 26.52
CA LYS A 199 7.12 -14.75 25.67
C LYS A 199 6.65 -14.25 24.32
N GLY A 200 5.35 -14.25 24.03
CA GLY A 200 4.93 -13.82 22.71
C GLY A 200 3.43 -13.77 22.50
N GLY A 201 3.05 -13.27 21.35
CA GLY A 201 1.66 -13.10 20.95
C GLY A 201 1.43 -13.39 19.47
N ILE A 202 0.17 -13.52 19.15
CA ILE A 202 -0.34 -13.64 17.79
C ILE A 202 -1.29 -12.48 17.55
N LYS A 203 -1.17 -11.85 16.39
CA LYS A 203 -2.12 -10.87 15.88
C LYS A 203 -2.76 -11.42 14.61
N LEU A 204 -4.08 -11.38 14.55
CA LEU A 204 -4.86 -11.62 13.35
C LEU A 204 -5.45 -10.30 12.89
N SER A 205 -5.37 -10.01 11.60
CA SER A 205 -5.99 -8.84 10.97
C SER A 205 -6.86 -9.29 9.80
N PHE A 206 -7.96 -8.59 9.60
CA PHE A 206 -8.81 -8.79 8.43
C PHE A 206 -9.44 -7.47 8.01
N LYS A 207 -9.70 -7.37 6.72
CA LYS A 207 -10.45 -6.28 6.11
C LYS A 207 -11.29 -6.84 4.97
N ASN A 208 -12.54 -6.40 4.90
CA ASN A 208 -13.42 -6.63 3.76
C ASN A 208 -14.11 -5.32 3.42
N THR A 209 -13.90 -4.86 2.19
CA THR A 209 -14.52 -3.63 1.67
C THR A 209 -15.30 -3.97 0.42
N GLU A 210 -16.59 -3.64 0.42
CA GLU A 210 -17.45 -3.77 -0.75
C GLU A 210 -18.13 -2.42 -1.01
N SER A 211 -18.25 -2.02 -2.26
CA SER A 211 -19.07 -0.86 -2.66
C SER A 211 -19.41 -0.93 -4.13
N ASP A 212 -20.60 -0.47 -4.49
CA ASP A 212 -21.01 -0.32 -5.88
C ASP A 212 -20.59 1.04 -6.44
N SER A 213 -20.47 1.14 -7.77
CA SER A 213 -20.27 2.39 -8.47
C SER A 213 -21.49 3.32 -8.29
N HIS A 214 -21.22 4.61 -8.11
CA HIS A 214 -22.28 5.63 -8.19
C HIS A 214 -22.77 5.87 -9.62
N VAL A 215 -22.05 5.40 -10.63
CA VAL A 215 -22.42 5.48 -12.03
C VAL A 215 -23.14 4.21 -12.47
N TYR A 216 -24.33 4.36 -13.10
CA TYR A 216 -25.07 3.27 -13.69
C TYR A 216 -24.66 3.11 -15.16
N ASN A 217 -24.23 1.93 -15.56
CA ASN A 217 -23.88 1.65 -16.92
C ASN A 217 -25.14 1.24 -17.71
N THR A 218 -25.55 2.10 -18.65
CA THR A 218 -26.79 1.91 -19.43
C THR A 218 -26.64 0.84 -20.51
N THR A 219 -25.44 0.61 -21.01
CA THR A 219 -25.17 -0.41 -22.05
C THR A 219 -25.14 -1.81 -21.43
N LEU A 220 -24.50 -1.93 -20.28
CA LEU A 220 -24.36 -3.20 -19.55
C LEU A 220 -25.56 -3.48 -18.64
N ASN A 221 -26.41 -2.46 -18.44
CA ASN A 221 -27.60 -2.50 -17.58
C ASN A 221 -27.25 -2.93 -16.15
N ASP A 222 -26.21 -2.36 -15.60
CA ASP A 222 -25.64 -2.77 -14.31
C ASP A 222 -25.01 -1.60 -13.55
N ARG A 223 -24.91 -1.72 -12.20
CA ARG A 223 -23.96 -1.00 -11.36
C ARG A 223 -22.84 -1.96 -11.02
N ARG A 224 -21.65 -1.61 -11.44
CA ARG A 224 -20.50 -2.46 -11.18
C ARG A 224 -19.98 -2.27 -9.76
N PRO A 225 -19.42 -3.31 -9.16
CA PRO A 225 -18.69 -3.11 -7.92
C PRO A 225 -17.57 -2.09 -8.18
N TYR A 226 -17.59 -0.98 -7.43
CA TYR A 226 -16.50 -0.01 -7.46
C TYR A 226 -15.28 -0.58 -6.74
N LYS A 227 -15.52 -1.24 -5.61
CA LYS A 227 -14.49 -1.92 -4.82
C LYS A 227 -15.05 -3.22 -4.24
N ASP A 228 -14.28 -4.29 -4.38
CA ASP A 228 -14.50 -5.59 -3.73
C ASP A 228 -13.11 -6.08 -3.32
N SER A 229 -12.75 -5.90 -2.04
CA SER A 229 -11.41 -6.11 -1.56
C SER A 229 -11.41 -6.88 -0.25
N GLU A 230 -10.61 -7.93 -0.19
CA GLU A 230 -10.41 -8.73 1.00
C GLU A 230 -8.91 -8.78 1.34
N THR A 231 -8.56 -8.55 2.59
CA THR A 231 -7.20 -8.71 3.11
C THR A 231 -7.25 -9.48 4.40
N MET A 232 -6.39 -10.47 4.55
CA MET A 232 -6.20 -11.24 5.78
C MET A 232 -4.72 -11.25 6.16
N GLY A 233 -4.43 -11.08 7.43
CA GLY A 233 -3.07 -11.09 7.94
C GLY A 233 -2.93 -11.90 9.23
N ILE A 234 -1.74 -12.45 9.42
CA ILE A 234 -1.30 -13.05 10.67
C ILE A 234 0.10 -12.55 10.99
N ALA A 235 0.32 -12.14 12.22
CA ALA A 235 1.64 -11.85 12.74
C ALA A 235 1.90 -12.61 14.04
N ILE A 236 3.11 -13.12 14.21
CA ILE A 236 3.56 -13.84 15.39
C ILE A 236 4.81 -13.16 15.93
N LYS A 237 4.76 -12.71 17.18
CA LYS A 237 5.92 -12.19 17.90
C LYS A 237 6.36 -13.20 18.96
N TYR A 238 7.68 -13.43 19.04
CA TYR A 238 8.26 -14.29 20.07
C TYR A 238 9.57 -13.70 20.61
N ASN A 239 9.66 -13.60 21.92
CA ASN A 239 10.85 -13.14 22.64
C ASN A 239 11.69 -14.36 23.04
N PHE A 240 12.77 -14.64 22.35
CA PHE A 240 13.68 -15.75 22.64
C PHE A 240 14.40 -15.53 23.97
N THR A 241 14.84 -14.28 24.17
CA THR A 241 15.46 -13.79 25.42
C THR A 241 14.86 -12.42 25.75
N GLU A 242 15.29 -11.81 26.85
CA GLU A 242 14.91 -10.43 27.19
C GLU A 242 15.34 -9.42 26.14
N ASN A 243 16.42 -9.73 25.42
CA ASN A 243 17.06 -8.84 24.46
C ASN A 243 16.89 -9.29 22.99
N THR A 244 16.23 -10.40 22.73
CA THR A 244 16.11 -10.93 21.35
C THR A 244 14.68 -11.33 21.07
N SER A 245 14.11 -10.73 20.04
CA SER A 245 12.77 -11.02 19.55
C SER A 245 12.72 -11.27 18.06
N ALA A 246 11.68 -11.97 17.62
CA ALA A 246 11.34 -12.05 16.20
C ALA A 246 9.86 -11.78 15.99
N VAL A 247 9.54 -11.14 14.88
CA VAL A 247 8.18 -10.96 14.36
C VAL A 247 8.14 -11.55 12.96
N LEU A 248 7.24 -12.52 12.75
CA LEU A 248 6.92 -13.07 11.44
C LEU A 248 5.50 -12.63 11.07
N SER A 249 5.34 -11.98 9.93
CA SER A 249 4.04 -11.53 9.41
C SER A 249 3.80 -12.16 8.05
N TYR A 250 2.55 -12.52 7.78
CA TYR A 250 2.07 -12.98 6.50
C TYR A 250 0.72 -12.32 6.21
N ASP A 251 0.58 -11.78 5.00
CA ASP A 251 -0.64 -11.15 4.52
C ASP A 251 -1.04 -11.76 3.17
N ASP A 252 -2.32 -12.05 2.98
CA ASP A 252 -2.97 -12.46 1.72
C ASP A 252 -4.01 -11.41 1.37
N TYR A 253 -4.03 -10.99 0.10
CA TYR A 253 -4.98 -9.99 -0.37
C TYR A 253 -5.53 -10.33 -1.77
N ASP A 254 -6.80 -10.02 -1.97
CA ASP A 254 -7.55 -10.22 -3.21
C ASP A 254 -8.43 -8.98 -3.41
N HIS A 255 -7.97 -8.08 -4.27
CA HIS A 255 -8.60 -6.78 -4.48
C HIS A 255 -9.12 -6.66 -5.90
N GLN A 256 -10.37 -6.30 -6.04
CA GLN A 256 -10.98 -5.89 -7.28
C GLN A 256 -11.40 -4.44 -7.16
N THR A 257 -10.95 -3.62 -8.11
CA THR A 257 -11.43 -2.24 -8.25
C THR A 257 -11.96 -2.05 -9.66
N THR A 258 -12.95 -1.17 -9.78
CA THR A 258 -13.44 -0.73 -11.08
C THR A 258 -13.18 0.77 -11.15
N ALA A 259 -12.40 1.21 -12.12
CA ALA A 259 -12.24 2.65 -12.31
C ALA A 259 -13.61 3.27 -12.60
N PRO A 260 -13.86 4.50 -12.13
CA PRO A 260 -15.12 5.16 -12.38
C PRO A 260 -15.37 5.22 -13.88
N ASP A 261 -16.53 4.75 -14.30
CA ASP A 261 -16.96 4.87 -15.69
C ASP A 261 -16.82 6.33 -16.14
N THR A 262 -16.07 6.55 -17.21
CA THR A 262 -15.91 7.91 -17.75
C THR A 262 -17.25 8.39 -18.30
N VAL A 263 -17.81 9.39 -17.65
CA VAL A 263 -18.95 10.13 -18.16
C VAL A 263 -18.41 11.26 -19.05
N ASN A 264 -18.61 11.18 -20.34
CA ASN A 264 -18.19 12.22 -21.27
C ASN A 264 -19.39 12.98 -21.83
N PRO A 265 -19.79 14.10 -21.21
CA PRO A 265 -20.98 14.86 -21.63
C PRO A 265 -20.79 15.64 -22.94
N GLY A 266 -19.61 15.65 -23.54
CA GLY A 266 -19.29 16.56 -24.64
C GLY A 266 -18.86 15.96 -25.98
N PHE A 267 -18.74 14.64 -26.09
CA PHE A 267 -18.20 14.02 -27.32
C PHE A 267 -19.28 13.61 -28.36
N GLY A 268 -20.55 13.99 -28.14
CA GLY A 268 -21.70 13.53 -28.95
C GLY A 268 -21.74 13.98 -30.41
N ASN A 269 -20.92 14.91 -30.87
CA ASN A 269 -21.18 15.59 -32.13
C ASN A 269 -20.27 15.22 -33.30
N GLY A 270 -19.65 14.06 -33.33
CA GLY A 270 -18.83 13.74 -34.50
C GLY A 270 -18.68 12.26 -34.85
N MET A 271 -18.93 11.37 -33.91
CA MET A 271 -18.69 9.94 -34.12
C MET A 271 -19.79 9.00 -33.58
N GLY A 272 -21.02 9.47 -33.42
CA GLY A 272 -22.15 8.60 -33.05
C GLY A 272 -22.18 8.09 -31.63
N ALA A 273 -21.38 8.62 -30.69
CA ALA A 273 -21.44 8.28 -29.32
C ALA A 273 -22.72 8.83 -28.66
N SER A 274 -23.47 8.01 -27.97
CA SER A 274 -24.65 8.47 -27.21
C SER A 274 -24.16 9.38 -26.06
N GLU A 275 -24.77 10.57 -25.96
CA GLU A 275 -24.55 11.44 -24.80
C GLU A 275 -25.08 10.73 -23.54
N ALA A 276 -24.33 10.81 -22.45
CA ALA A 276 -24.86 10.44 -21.16
C ALA A 276 -25.95 11.45 -20.78
N ASP A 277 -27.15 10.98 -20.52
CA ASP A 277 -28.28 11.84 -20.13
C ASP A 277 -28.05 12.55 -18.81
N ASP A 278 -27.10 12.06 -18.01
CA ASP A 278 -26.82 12.51 -16.66
C ASP A 278 -25.38 12.07 -16.26
N TRP A 279 -24.71 12.80 -15.38
CA TRP A 279 -23.41 12.45 -14.81
C TRP A 279 -23.41 11.15 -13.97
N LYS A 280 -24.58 10.58 -13.69
CA LYS A 280 -24.77 9.32 -12.98
C LYS A 280 -24.92 8.11 -13.88
N THR A 281 -24.86 8.31 -15.20
CA THR A 281 -25.02 7.23 -16.17
C THR A 281 -23.83 7.22 -17.13
N SER A 282 -23.41 6.03 -17.55
CA SER A 282 -22.36 5.83 -18.53
C SER A 282 -22.81 4.83 -19.59
N PRO A 283 -22.64 5.12 -20.87
CA PRO A 283 -22.93 4.18 -21.94
C PRO A 283 -21.73 3.28 -22.28
N GLN A 284 -20.74 3.19 -21.45
CA GLN A 284 -19.47 2.49 -21.72
C GLN A 284 -19.67 1.00 -21.96
N MET A 285 -19.15 0.47 -23.09
CA MET A 285 -19.31 -0.94 -23.47
C MET A 285 -18.35 -1.87 -22.75
N PHE A 286 -17.18 -1.38 -22.37
CA PHE A 286 -16.13 -2.17 -21.73
C PHE A 286 -15.91 -1.67 -20.31
N PRO A 287 -16.01 -2.57 -19.34
CA PRO A 287 -15.73 -2.21 -17.95
C PRO A 287 -14.25 -1.99 -17.75
N LEU A 288 -13.93 -0.93 -17.04
CA LEU A 288 -12.62 -0.73 -16.45
C LEU A 288 -12.55 -1.54 -15.18
N THR A 289 -11.80 -2.61 -15.15
CA THR A 289 -11.62 -3.44 -13.97
C THR A 289 -10.16 -3.72 -13.75
N ALA A 290 -9.75 -3.68 -12.51
CA ALA A 290 -8.43 -4.08 -12.09
C ALA A 290 -8.54 -5.10 -10.96
N TYR A 291 -7.71 -6.12 -11.03
CA TYR A 291 -7.59 -7.18 -10.04
C TYR A 291 -6.15 -7.20 -9.55
N LEU A 292 -5.95 -7.13 -8.26
CA LEU A 292 -4.67 -7.30 -7.61
C LEU A 292 -4.79 -8.44 -6.60
N LYS A 293 -3.98 -9.45 -6.75
CA LYS A 293 -3.94 -10.58 -5.83
C LYS A 293 -2.51 -10.91 -5.47
N GLY A 294 -2.25 -11.08 -4.19
CA GLY A 294 -0.90 -11.40 -3.77
C GLY A 294 -0.76 -11.74 -2.31
N GLU A 295 0.47 -12.00 -1.95
CA GLU A 295 0.88 -12.34 -0.61
C GLU A 295 2.20 -11.67 -0.24
N ASN A 296 2.31 -11.26 1.02
CA ASN A 296 3.51 -10.66 1.58
C ASN A 296 3.96 -11.42 2.81
N THR A 297 5.24 -11.69 2.92
CA THR A 297 5.85 -12.27 4.12
C THR A 297 6.96 -11.35 4.61
N THR A 298 6.96 -11.02 5.89
CA THR A 298 8.03 -10.23 6.52
C THR A 298 8.53 -10.96 7.76
N LEU A 299 9.85 -11.11 7.86
CA LEU A 299 10.51 -11.59 9.08
C LEU A 299 11.42 -10.47 9.59
N LYS A 300 11.21 -10.05 10.83
CA LYS A 300 12.06 -9.10 11.54
C LYS A 300 12.63 -9.77 12.78
N ILE A 301 13.95 -9.81 12.91
CA ILE A 301 14.65 -10.30 14.10
C ILE A 301 15.42 -9.12 14.68
N THR A 302 15.20 -8.82 15.95
CA THR A 302 15.84 -7.71 16.64
C THR A 302 16.60 -8.25 17.87
N HIS A 303 17.84 -7.80 18.01
CA HIS A 303 18.65 -8.02 19.20
C HIS A 303 19.09 -6.68 19.76
N ASP A 304 18.62 -6.37 20.95
CA ASP A 304 18.91 -5.14 21.70
C ASP A 304 19.94 -5.45 22.78
N ALA A 305 21.15 -4.89 22.66
CA ALA A 305 22.16 -4.92 23.70
C ALA A 305 22.22 -3.55 24.38
N ASP A 306 22.98 -3.43 25.47
CA ASP A 306 23.04 -2.19 26.28
C ASP A 306 23.45 -0.96 25.47
N ASN A 307 24.24 -1.15 24.41
CA ASN A 307 24.85 -0.05 23.65
C ASN A 307 24.81 -0.25 22.12
N TYR A 308 24.07 -1.23 21.63
CA TYR A 308 23.83 -1.41 20.20
C TYR A 308 22.57 -2.26 19.95
N GLN A 309 22.01 -2.10 18.77
CA GLN A 309 20.96 -2.96 18.22
C GLN A 309 21.43 -3.62 16.93
N ILE A 310 21.12 -4.90 16.77
CA ILE A 310 21.21 -5.61 15.49
C ILE A 310 19.81 -5.96 15.03
N LYS A 311 19.49 -5.62 13.79
CA LYS A 311 18.20 -5.94 13.19
C LYS A 311 18.43 -6.68 11.87
N TYR A 312 17.71 -7.78 11.68
CA TYR A 312 17.59 -8.47 10.41
C TYR A 312 16.16 -8.35 9.92
N ILE A 313 15.99 -7.95 8.66
CA ILE A 313 14.70 -7.83 8.00
C ILE A 313 14.74 -8.62 6.70
N MET A 314 13.76 -9.50 6.49
CA MET A 314 13.51 -10.19 5.24
C MET A 314 12.11 -9.85 4.77
N GLY A 315 11.97 -9.52 3.49
CA GLY A 315 10.69 -9.30 2.82
C GLY A 315 10.56 -10.19 1.60
N ILE A 316 9.41 -10.86 1.47
CA ILE A 316 9.02 -11.59 0.27
C ILE A 316 7.66 -11.05 -0.16
N MET A 317 7.55 -10.68 -1.44
CA MET A 317 6.31 -10.22 -2.06
C MET A 317 6.09 -11.01 -3.35
N ASP A 318 4.88 -11.49 -3.54
CA ASP A 318 4.44 -12.17 -4.77
C ASP A 318 3.04 -11.69 -5.10
N TYR A 319 2.86 -11.04 -6.25
CA TYR A 319 1.53 -10.62 -6.67
C TYR A 319 1.33 -10.72 -8.18
N SER A 320 0.08 -10.87 -8.56
CA SER A 320 -0.39 -10.71 -9.92
C SER A 320 -1.42 -9.60 -10.01
N GLU A 321 -1.31 -8.79 -11.05
CA GLU A 321 -2.24 -7.71 -11.36
C GLU A 321 -2.78 -7.89 -12.78
N THR A 322 -4.08 -7.74 -12.95
CA THR A 322 -4.74 -7.69 -14.25
C THR A 322 -5.54 -6.41 -14.33
N VAL A 323 -5.26 -5.59 -15.34
CA VAL A 323 -6.00 -4.36 -15.64
C VAL A 323 -6.68 -4.49 -16.98
N ARG A 324 -7.96 -4.20 -17.01
CA ARG A 324 -8.78 -4.13 -18.21
C ARG A 324 -9.27 -2.70 -18.36
N GLU A 325 -8.77 -1.99 -19.34
CA GLU A 325 -9.09 -0.58 -19.56
C GLU A 325 -9.60 -0.32 -20.97
N ALA A 326 -10.65 0.48 -21.08
CA ALA A 326 -11.06 1.09 -22.33
C ALA A 326 -10.78 2.60 -22.28
N SER A 327 -9.66 2.98 -22.86
CA SER A 327 -9.25 4.38 -22.91
C SER A 327 -10.17 5.14 -23.86
N TRP A 328 -11.20 5.77 -23.48
CA TRP A 328 -11.93 6.78 -24.30
C TRP A 328 -13.43 6.82 -24.08
N GLY A 329 -14.01 6.28 -23.05
CA GLY A 329 -15.42 6.54 -22.68
C GLY A 329 -16.40 6.47 -23.86
N ILE A 330 -16.13 5.59 -24.81
CA ILE A 330 -16.90 5.49 -26.03
C ILE A 330 -18.08 4.58 -25.71
N GLY A 331 -19.24 5.20 -25.61
CA GLY A 331 -20.52 4.50 -25.62
C GLY A 331 -20.68 3.70 -26.90
N SER A 332 -21.76 2.94 -26.98
CA SER A 332 -22.12 2.23 -28.21
C SER A 332 -22.03 3.15 -29.42
N PHE A 333 -21.04 2.91 -30.30
CA PHE A 333 -21.12 3.50 -31.60
C PHE A 333 -22.28 2.85 -32.34
N ASP A 334 -23.25 3.62 -32.72
CA ASP A 334 -24.13 3.24 -33.80
C ASP A 334 -23.36 3.52 -35.10
N LEU A 335 -22.51 2.59 -35.50
CA LEU A 335 -21.81 2.67 -36.79
C LEU A 335 -22.79 2.47 -37.95
N GLY A 336 -24.04 2.22 -37.63
CA GLY A 336 -25.05 1.99 -38.64
C GLY A 336 -24.79 0.72 -39.46
N LEU A 337 -25.41 0.68 -40.59
CA LEU A 337 -25.16 -0.31 -41.63
C LEU A 337 -24.10 0.25 -42.56
N ASP A 338 -23.20 -0.58 -43.07
CA ASP A 338 -22.30 -0.19 -44.14
C ASP A 338 -23.09 0.14 -45.44
N GLU A 339 -22.40 0.50 -46.54
CA GLU A 339 -23.03 0.85 -47.78
C GLU A 339 -23.87 -0.29 -48.39
N ASP A 340 -23.63 -1.52 -47.97
CA ASP A 340 -24.35 -2.74 -48.34
C ASP A 340 -25.47 -3.14 -47.34
N GLY A 341 -25.69 -2.34 -46.32
CA GLY A 341 -26.70 -2.60 -45.28
C GLY A 341 -26.31 -3.69 -44.28
N VAL A 342 -25.03 -4.00 -44.17
CA VAL A 342 -24.49 -4.99 -43.23
C VAL A 342 -24.04 -4.27 -41.96
N PRO A 343 -24.40 -4.79 -40.77
CA PRO A 343 -23.89 -4.23 -39.53
C PRO A 343 -22.35 -4.25 -39.50
N VAL A 344 -21.75 -3.12 -39.25
CA VAL A 344 -20.29 -3.05 -39.08
C VAL A 344 -19.89 -3.96 -37.92
N SER A 345 -18.99 -4.91 -38.20
CA SER A 345 -18.71 -5.97 -37.25
C SER A 345 -18.03 -5.48 -35.96
N GLN A 346 -18.35 -6.11 -34.86
CA GLN A 346 -17.71 -5.85 -33.57
C GLN A 346 -16.16 -5.96 -33.63
N ALA A 347 -15.63 -6.84 -34.51
CA ALA A 347 -14.20 -6.98 -34.74
C ALA A 347 -13.54 -5.75 -35.37
N LEU A 348 -14.29 -4.95 -36.14
CA LEU A 348 -13.80 -3.67 -36.63
C LEU A 348 -13.82 -2.62 -35.51
N LEU A 349 -14.80 -2.70 -34.65
CA LEU A 349 -14.90 -1.87 -33.42
C LEU A 349 -13.72 -2.17 -32.49
N ASP A 350 -13.43 -3.43 -32.23
CA ASP A 350 -12.32 -3.88 -31.38
C ASP A 350 -10.95 -3.42 -31.90
N GLY A 351 -10.81 -3.21 -33.21
CA GLY A 351 -9.59 -2.67 -33.80
C GLY A 351 -9.47 -1.15 -33.80
N ILE A 352 -10.56 -0.43 -33.55
CA ILE A 352 -10.59 1.05 -33.54
C ILE A 352 -10.52 1.60 -32.12
N PHE A 353 -10.89 0.80 -31.10
CA PHE A 353 -10.96 1.24 -29.71
C PHE A 353 -9.73 0.84 -28.92
N PHE A 354 -9.18 1.81 -28.19
CA PHE A 354 -8.10 1.60 -27.27
C PHE A 354 -8.59 0.81 -26.05
N THR A 355 -8.62 -0.51 -26.16
CA THR A 355 -8.66 -1.37 -24.99
C THR A 355 -7.23 -1.73 -24.61
N VAL A 356 -6.87 -1.51 -23.39
CA VAL A 356 -5.60 -1.95 -22.82
C VAL A 356 -5.93 -3.08 -21.86
N ASP A 357 -5.53 -4.28 -22.24
CA ASP A 357 -5.51 -5.43 -21.35
C ASP A 357 -4.07 -5.59 -20.87
N ARG A 358 -3.84 -5.43 -19.59
CA ARG A 358 -2.51 -5.57 -19.00
C ARG A 358 -2.54 -6.65 -17.92
N ASP A 359 -1.59 -7.55 -18.02
CA ASP A 359 -1.31 -8.55 -17.00
C ASP A 359 0.12 -8.32 -16.50
N GLN A 360 0.30 -8.31 -15.19
CA GLN A 360 1.59 -8.18 -14.52
C GLN A 360 1.73 -9.25 -13.45
N ASP A 361 2.88 -9.93 -13.46
CA ASP A 361 3.35 -10.75 -12.34
C ASP A 361 4.59 -10.09 -11.75
N PHE A 362 4.68 -10.04 -10.43
CA PHE A 362 5.79 -9.45 -9.71
C PHE A 362 6.20 -10.30 -8.53
N LYS A 363 7.51 -10.51 -8.38
CA LYS A 363 8.11 -11.18 -7.23
C LYS A 363 9.28 -10.36 -6.73
N GLN A 364 9.40 -10.26 -5.42
CA GLN A 364 10.50 -9.59 -4.75
C GLN A 364 10.96 -10.41 -3.56
N THR A 365 12.27 -10.51 -3.38
CA THR A 365 12.88 -10.98 -2.14
C THR A 365 13.93 -9.96 -1.71
N SER A 366 13.88 -9.53 -0.46
CA SER A 366 14.85 -8.59 0.08
C SER A 366 15.38 -9.04 1.44
N HIS A 367 16.63 -8.72 1.71
CA HIS A 367 17.29 -8.97 2.98
C HIS A 367 18.05 -7.73 3.42
N GLU A 368 17.90 -7.35 4.67
CA GLU A 368 18.67 -6.25 5.27
C GLU A 368 19.20 -6.66 6.64
N VAL A 369 20.46 -6.41 6.87
CA VAL A 369 21.09 -6.49 8.20
C VAL A 369 21.51 -5.09 8.57
N GLN A 370 21.04 -4.62 9.73
CA GLN A 370 21.38 -3.31 10.30
C GLN A 370 22.12 -3.49 11.61
N PHE A 371 23.11 -2.64 11.82
CA PHE A 371 23.76 -2.43 13.10
C PHE A 371 23.59 -0.95 13.48
N THR A 372 23.03 -0.69 14.64
CA THR A 372 22.82 0.66 15.17
C THR A 372 23.52 0.76 16.52
N SER A 373 24.45 1.69 16.67
CA SER A 373 25.09 1.95 17.95
C SER A 373 24.24 2.88 18.81
N ASP A 374 24.35 2.71 20.12
CA ASP A 374 23.77 3.57 21.16
C ASP A 374 24.81 3.79 22.28
N PHE A 375 25.88 4.47 21.89
CA PHE A 375 26.99 4.73 22.81
C PHE A 375 26.77 6.02 23.59
N ASP A 376 27.17 6.05 24.85
CA ASP A 376 27.15 7.26 25.69
C ASP A 376 28.11 8.37 25.21
N GLY A 377 29.00 8.05 24.26
CA GLY A 377 29.98 8.97 23.71
C GLY A 377 29.42 9.89 22.62
N PRO A 378 30.23 10.86 22.15
CA PRO A 378 29.78 11.83 21.14
C PRO A 378 29.57 11.22 19.75
N MET A 379 29.89 9.96 19.52
CA MET A 379 29.82 9.30 18.23
C MET A 379 28.85 8.12 18.26
N ASN A 380 27.88 8.15 17.37
CA ASN A 380 27.01 7.03 17.06
C ASN A 380 26.95 6.77 15.56
N PHE A 381 26.58 5.55 15.16
CA PHE A 381 26.50 5.20 13.77
C PHE A 381 25.41 4.15 13.49
N VAL A 382 24.94 4.16 12.25
CA VAL A 382 24.15 3.11 11.64
C VAL A 382 24.93 2.54 10.46
N ALA A 383 25.00 1.23 10.34
CA ALA A 383 25.59 0.56 9.20
C ALA A 383 24.75 -0.64 8.79
N GLY A 384 24.78 -1.00 7.51
CA GLY A 384 24.02 -2.15 7.05
C GLY A 384 24.43 -2.68 5.69
N VAL A 385 23.91 -3.88 5.42
CA VAL A 385 23.97 -4.55 4.12
C VAL A 385 22.55 -4.82 3.66
N TYR A 386 22.28 -4.55 2.40
CA TYR A 386 20.99 -4.74 1.76
C TYR A 386 21.14 -5.57 0.49
N MET A 387 20.25 -6.51 0.27
CA MET A 387 20.14 -7.32 -0.94
C MET A 387 18.69 -7.29 -1.41
N LEU A 388 18.49 -7.18 -2.71
CA LEU A 388 17.19 -7.18 -3.37
C LEU A 388 17.27 -7.98 -4.66
N GLU A 389 16.37 -8.92 -4.81
CA GLU A 389 16.05 -9.59 -6.07
C GLU A 389 14.60 -9.29 -6.40
N ALA A 390 14.32 -8.77 -7.60
CA ALA A 390 12.95 -8.51 -8.03
C ALA A 390 12.78 -8.83 -9.52
N ASP A 391 11.73 -9.56 -9.82
CA ASP A 391 11.33 -9.98 -11.15
C ASP A 391 9.96 -9.40 -11.46
N SER A 392 9.82 -8.75 -12.61
CA SER A 392 8.55 -8.26 -13.12
C SER A 392 8.33 -8.72 -14.56
N TYR A 393 7.17 -9.31 -14.80
CA TYR A 393 6.66 -9.62 -16.13
C TYR A 393 5.44 -8.74 -16.39
N ILE A 394 5.44 -8.01 -17.51
CA ILE A 394 4.32 -7.18 -17.94
C ILE A 394 3.96 -7.56 -19.37
N SER A 395 2.70 -7.85 -19.60
CA SER A 395 2.13 -8.05 -20.93
C SER A 395 0.99 -7.07 -21.15
N SER A 396 0.95 -6.40 -22.28
CA SER A 396 -0.11 -5.47 -22.65
C SER A 396 -0.57 -5.71 -24.08
N GLY A 397 -1.87 -5.63 -24.31
CA GLY A 397 -2.49 -5.77 -25.64
C GLY A 397 -3.97 -5.34 -25.61
N PRO A 398 -4.68 -5.39 -26.76
CA PRO A 398 -4.19 -5.61 -28.13
C PRO A 398 -3.65 -4.35 -28.81
N VAL A 399 -3.93 -3.14 -28.29
CA VAL A 399 -3.56 -1.88 -28.97
C VAL A 399 -2.12 -1.49 -28.70
N GLN A 400 -1.70 -1.61 -27.44
CA GLN A 400 -0.28 -1.49 -27.05
C GLN A 400 0.27 -2.90 -26.86
N ASN A 401 0.57 -3.60 -27.95
CA ASN A 401 1.02 -4.97 -27.86
C ASN A 401 2.52 -5.00 -27.56
N PHE A 402 2.87 -5.15 -26.28
CA PHE A 402 4.24 -5.35 -25.85
C PHE A 402 4.31 -6.36 -24.70
N THR A 403 5.49 -6.88 -24.50
CA THR A 403 5.87 -7.67 -23.33
C THR A 403 7.17 -7.12 -22.79
N ALA A 404 7.22 -6.81 -21.53
CA ALA A 404 8.41 -6.37 -20.84
C ALA A 404 8.77 -7.34 -19.71
N LEU A 405 10.07 -7.60 -19.60
CA LEU A 405 10.67 -8.33 -18.50
C LEU A 405 11.63 -7.36 -17.82
N HIS A 406 11.49 -7.20 -16.52
CA HIS A 406 12.36 -6.35 -15.74
C HIS A 406 12.92 -7.16 -14.57
N TYR A 407 14.24 -7.22 -14.48
CA TYR A 407 14.97 -7.93 -13.44
C TYR A 407 15.84 -6.94 -12.69
N VAL A 408 15.82 -7.02 -11.38
CA VAL A 408 16.66 -6.24 -10.49
C VAL A 408 17.38 -7.18 -9.57
N ASP A 409 18.71 -7.12 -9.57
CA ASP A 409 19.58 -7.78 -8.59
C ASP A 409 20.49 -6.70 -8.02
N SER A 410 20.27 -6.34 -6.78
CA SER A 410 20.95 -5.21 -6.15
C SER A 410 21.56 -5.60 -4.81
N THR A 411 22.82 -5.30 -4.64
CA THR A 411 23.53 -5.45 -3.35
C THR A 411 24.12 -4.12 -2.94
N ALA A 412 23.90 -3.74 -1.68
CA ALA A 412 24.40 -2.49 -1.16
C ALA A 412 25.02 -2.61 0.24
N VAL A 413 26.03 -1.80 0.48
CA VAL A 413 26.57 -1.52 1.81
C VAL A 413 26.39 -0.04 2.09
N PHE A 414 25.84 0.29 3.25
CA PHE A 414 25.58 1.68 3.64
C PHE A 414 25.97 1.94 5.09
N GLY A 415 26.13 3.21 5.40
CA GLY A 415 26.33 3.63 6.77
C GLY A 415 26.25 5.14 6.92
N GLU A 416 25.98 5.56 8.15
CA GLU A 416 25.97 6.96 8.55
C GLU A 416 26.54 7.08 9.95
N VAL A 417 27.45 8.01 10.14
CA VAL A 417 28.07 8.35 11.43
C VAL A 417 27.55 9.72 11.86
N SER A 418 27.09 9.82 13.08
CA SER A 418 26.76 11.06 13.77
C SER A 418 27.82 11.36 14.81
N TYR A 419 28.26 12.61 14.87
CA TYR A 419 29.27 13.06 15.84
C TYR A 419 28.85 14.40 16.45
N ASP A 420 28.67 14.44 17.74
CA ASP A 420 28.40 15.66 18.50
C ASP A 420 29.70 16.40 18.79
N LEU A 421 29.93 17.47 18.06
CA LEU A 421 31.12 18.32 18.24
C LEU A 421 31.11 19.08 19.57
N ASN A 422 29.92 19.43 20.03
CA ASN A 422 29.60 20.04 21.31
C ASN A 422 28.06 20.09 21.48
N ASP A 423 27.58 20.66 22.58
CA ASP A 423 26.15 20.75 22.92
C ASP A 423 25.29 21.50 21.88
N VAL A 424 25.87 22.13 20.87
CA VAL A 424 25.17 22.97 19.87
C VAL A 424 25.36 22.45 18.47
N TRP A 425 26.46 21.77 18.18
CA TRP A 425 26.86 21.36 16.84
C TRP A 425 27.00 19.85 16.77
N SER A 426 26.23 19.24 15.88
CA SER A 426 26.32 17.83 15.49
C SER A 426 26.62 17.73 13.99
N LEU A 427 27.40 16.73 13.62
CA LEU A 427 27.76 16.42 12.23
C LEU A 427 27.28 15.01 11.91
N ALA A 428 26.53 14.83 10.83
CA ALA A 428 26.19 13.53 10.28
C ALA A 428 26.80 13.36 8.88
N VAL A 429 27.47 12.23 8.65
CA VAL A 429 28.07 11.89 7.36
C VAL A 429 27.70 10.46 7.02
N GLY A 430 27.06 10.28 5.86
CA GLY A 430 26.62 8.97 5.38
C GLY A 430 27.16 8.66 3.98
N ALA A 431 27.31 7.38 3.69
CA ALA A 431 27.70 6.87 2.39
C ALA A 431 26.98 5.54 2.10
N ARG A 432 26.75 5.30 0.81
CA ARG A 432 26.23 4.02 0.30
C ARG A 432 26.98 3.65 -0.97
N TYR A 433 27.31 2.39 -1.07
CA TYR A 433 27.77 1.77 -2.31
C TYR A 433 26.74 0.73 -2.72
N THR A 434 26.29 0.78 -3.96
CA THR A 434 25.33 -0.16 -4.52
C THR A 434 25.85 -0.70 -5.82
N GLU A 435 25.70 -2.00 -6.01
CA GLU A 435 25.93 -2.73 -7.27
C GLU A 435 24.60 -3.31 -7.72
N GLU A 436 24.26 -3.08 -8.99
CA GLU A 436 23.02 -3.53 -9.65
C GLU A 436 23.32 -4.17 -10.99
#